data_a3837cb8059b673cfa4da3ae151b7019
#
_entry.id   a3837cb8059b673cfa4da3ae151b7019
#
_cell.length_a   1.000
_cell.length_b   1.000
_cell.length_c   1.000
_cell.angle_alpha   90.00
_cell.angle_beta   90.00
_cell.angle_gamma   90.00
#
_symmetry.space_group_name_H-M   'P 1'
#
loop_
_entity.id
_entity.type
_entity.pdbx_description
1 polymer ?
#
loop_
_entity_poly.entity_id
_entity_poly.type
_entity_poly.pdbx_seq_one_letter_code
_entity_poly.pdbx_strand_id
1 'polypeptide(L)'
;MFTFNSIRFYEGCKYLKNLHVGIDYSIKHKLDKDFFAPNICISAIVGQNGAGKSSLLDMIFRVVNNLSYCLFNKVEREASSPLSYIIGIQADLTYFVNDKIGAVRVRDGILGFDFGKLKCKFTIYKLENQSSSEVDDIFREYKDYTNLDFIQQKEVAKAFFYTVATNYSMQSFIAQDYSNETAIYTIDKDDPKNIIYSKSWLNSLFHKNDGYLSPIVLNPYRENGSVDMSNEEHLTTSRLA
;
A
#
# COMPACT_ATOMS: atom_id res chain seq x y z
N MET A 1 -10.29 -12.67 10.03
CA MET A 1 -9.84 -11.34 10.52
C MET A 1 -8.52 -11.01 9.86
N PHE A 2 -8.33 -9.78 9.36
CA PHE A 2 -7.04 -9.26 8.88
C PHE A 2 -6.30 -8.58 10.03
N THR A 3 -4.98 -8.81 10.13
CA THR A 3 -4.16 -8.20 11.18
C THR A 3 -2.78 -7.89 10.62
N PHE A 4 -2.34 -6.65 10.73
CA PHE A 4 -0.97 -6.28 10.42
C PHE A 4 -0.01 -6.99 11.39
N ASN A 5 1.09 -7.52 10.88
CA ASN A 5 2.10 -8.21 11.70
C ASN A 5 3.37 -7.39 11.81
N SER A 6 4.07 -7.18 10.70
CA SER A 6 5.31 -6.40 10.70
C SER A 6 5.61 -5.79 9.35
N ILE A 7 6.49 -4.79 9.36
CA ILE A 7 7.16 -4.29 8.18
C ILE A 7 8.66 -4.15 8.45
N ARG A 8 9.48 -4.55 7.48
CA ARG A 8 10.93 -4.43 7.48
C ARG A 8 11.39 -3.71 6.24
N PHE A 9 12.36 -2.82 6.39
CA PHE A 9 12.95 -2.06 5.29
C PHE A 9 14.38 -2.53 5.03
N TYR A 10 14.79 -2.42 3.76
CA TYR A 10 16.10 -2.88 3.28
C TYR A 10 16.89 -1.72 2.68
N GLU A 11 18.19 -1.95 2.47
CA GLU A 11 19.08 -0.98 1.82
C GLU A 11 18.49 -0.46 0.50
N GLY A 12 18.69 0.82 0.24
CA GLY A 12 18.14 1.50 -0.92
C GLY A 12 16.66 1.92 -0.77
N CYS A 13 15.98 1.57 0.34
CA CYS A 13 14.62 2.04 0.60
C CYS A 13 14.60 3.56 0.80
N LYS A 14 13.75 4.24 0.02
CA LYS A 14 13.55 5.70 0.11
C LYS A 14 12.38 6.02 1.06
N TYR A 15 12.23 7.28 1.39
CA TYR A 15 11.12 7.88 2.14
C TYR A 15 10.97 7.41 3.59
N LEU A 16 12.01 6.80 4.17
CA LEU A 16 11.98 6.24 5.53
C LEU A 16 11.85 7.32 6.61
N LYS A 17 12.31 8.57 6.33
CA LYS A 17 12.35 9.65 7.32
C LYS A 17 13.07 9.19 8.60
N ASN A 18 12.34 9.00 9.71
CA ASN A 18 12.89 8.57 11.01
C ASN A 18 12.82 7.03 11.22
N LEU A 19 12.60 6.26 10.15
CA LEU A 19 12.66 4.80 10.20
C LEU A 19 14.04 4.30 9.76
N HIS A 20 14.39 3.08 10.14
CA HIS A 20 15.70 2.50 9.89
C HIS A 20 15.59 1.18 9.11
N VAL A 21 16.57 0.93 8.25
CA VAL A 21 16.73 -0.35 7.56
C VAL A 21 17.15 -1.46 8.54
N GLY A 22 16.81 -2.70 8.22
CA GLY A 22 17.21 -3.87 8.99
C GLY A 22 16.41 -4.11 10.28
N ILE A 23 15.50 -3.19 10.65
CA ILE A 23 14.66 -3.30 11.84
C ILE A 23 13.27 -3.83 11.46
N ASP A 24 12.78 -4.79 12.25
CA ASP A 24 11.40 -5.27 12.15
C ASP A 24 10.47 -4.41 13.02
N TYR A 25 9.65 -3.59 12.37
CA TYR A 25 8.57 -2.84 13.02
C TYR A 25 7.36 -3.76 13.16
N SER A 26 7.21 -4.42 14.30
CA SER A 26 6.19 -5.45 14.52
C SER A 26 5.16 -5.04 15.56
N ILE A 27 3.91 -5.46 15.36
CA ILE A 27 2.83 -5.34 16.32
C ILE A 27 2.75 -6.64 17.12
N LYS A 28 2.90 -6.51 18.44
CA LYS A 28 2.75 -7.66 19.36
C LYS A 28 1.29 -7.75 19.79
N HIS A 29 0.57 -8.71 19.23
CA HIS A 29 -0.79 -9.01 19.67
C HIS A 29 -0.73 -9.80 20.99
N LYS A 30 -1.16 -9.17 22.09
CA LYS A 30 -1.19 -9.79 23.43
C LYS A 30 -2.59 -10.12 23.92
N LEU A 31 -3.62 -9.69 23.19
CA LEU A 31 -5.01 -9.87 23.57
C LEU A 31 -5.63 -11.04 22.81
N ASP A 32 -6.60 -11.68 23.42
CA ASP A 32 -7.40 -12.72 22.76
C ASP A 32 -8.09 -12.18 21.51
N LYS A 33 -8.30 -13.06 20.53
CA LYS A 33 -8.78 -12.70 19.19
C LYS A 33 -10.06 -11.85 19.20
N ASP A 34 -10.97 -12.14 20.09
CA ASP A 34 -12.31 -11.51 20.13
C ASP A 34 -12.43 -10.58 21.34
N PHE A 35 -11.32 -10.10 21.90
CA PHE A 35 -11.31 -9.25 23.09
C PHE A 35 -12.19 -7.99 22.94
N PHE A 36 -12.16 -7.33 21.79
CA PHE A 36 -12.98 -6.13 21.55
C PHE A 36 -14.34 -6.48 20.94
N ALA A 37 -14.36 -7.36 19.98
CA ALA A 37 -15.54 -7.98 19.35
C ALA A 37 -15.08 -8.98 18.28
N PRO A 38 -15.97 -9.88 17.79
CA PRO A 38 -15.65 -10.78 16.68
C PRO A 38 -15.12 -10.04 15.47
N ASN A 39 -13.97 -10.48 14.96
CA ASN A 39 -13.30 -9.89 13.78
C ASN A 39 -12.80 -8.44 13.95
N ILE A 40 -12.72 -7.92 15.16
CA ILE A 40 -12.13 -6.60 15.44
C ILE A 40 -10.78 -6.77 16.13
N CYS A 41 -9.74 -6.16 15.53
CA CYS A 41 -8.41 -6.05 16.11
C CYS A 41 -8.05 -4.57 16.24
N ILE A 42 -7.67 -4.15 17.44
CA ILE A 42 -7.20 -2.79 17.70
C ILE A 42 -5.71 -2.85 18.01
N SER A 43 -4.93 -2.09 17.26
CA SER A 43 -3.49 -1.94 17.44
C SER A 43 -3.14 -0.47 17.69
N ALA A 44 -2.29 -0.22 18.66
CA ALA A 44 -1.81 1.12 18.98
C ALA A 44 -0.32 1.25 18.65
N ILE A 45 0.04 2.31 17.91
CA ILE A 45 1.42 2.69 17.66
C ILE A 45 1.73 3.88 18.57
N VAL A 46 2.55 3.65 19.58
CA VAL A 46 2.93 4.67 20.56
C VAL A 46 4.42 4.97 20.48
N GLY A 47 4.81 6.18 20.84
CA GLY A 47 6.20 6.62 20.84
C GLY A 47 6.31 8.13 20.98
N GLN A 48 7.50 8.61 21.26
CA GLN A 48 7.79 10.05 21.36
C GLN A 48 7.50 10.77 20.03
N ASN A 49 7.34 12.09 20.10
CA ASN A 49 7.24 12.91 18.89
C ASN A 49 8.54 12.79 18.08
N GLY A 50 8.40 12.63 16.75
CA GLY A 50 9.54 12.41 15.88
C GLY A 50 10.02 10.94 15.77
N ALA A 51 9.47 10.00 16.55
CA ALA A 51 9.88 8.58 16.52
C ALA A 51 9.45 7.78 15.28
N GLY A 52 8.91 8.43 14.23
CA GLY A 52 8.56 7.77 12.98
C GLY A 52 7.17 7.10 12.93
N LYS A 53 6.28 7.35 13.89
CA LYS A 53 4.93 6.74 13.91
C LYS A 53 4.15 6.97 12.62
N SER A 54 4.04 8.22 12.18
CA SER A 54 3.36 8.58 10.92
C SER A 54 4.12 8.05 9.72
N SER A 55 5.46 8.09 9.74
CA SER A 55 6.29 7.55 8.67
C SER A 55 6.08 6.04 8.47
N LEU A 56 5.83 5.29 9.57
CA LEU A 56 5.52 3.87 9.49
C LEU A 56 4.19 3.62 8.76
N LEU A 57 3.15 4.38 9.09
CA LEU A 57 1.86 4.30 8.38
C LEU A 57 2.00 4.71 6.91
N ASP A 58 2.73 5.78 6.64
CA ASP A 58 3.02 6.24 5.28
C ASP A 58 3.72 5.15 4.45
N MET A 59 4.66 4.41 5.05
CA MET A 59 5.34 3.32 4.36
C MET A 59 4.42 2.12 4.11
N ILE A 60 3.55 1.78 5.06
CA ILE A 60 2.52 0.74 4.85
C ILE A 60 1.63 1.11 3.67
N PHE A 61 1.17 2.38 3.59
CA PHE A 61 0.34 2.83 2.48
C PHE A 61 1.06 2.78 1.14
N ARG A 62 2.37 3.07 1.09
CA ARG A 62 3.15 2.93 -0.14
C ARG A 62 3.22 1.49 -0.62
N VAL A 63 3.43 0.53 0.29
CA VAL A 63 3.44 -0.90 -0.07
C VAL A 63 2.06 -1.34 -0.57
N VAL A 64 0.99 -0.95 0.13
CA VAL A 64 -0.40 -1.26 -0.27
C VAL A 64 -0.75 -0.61 -1.61
N ASN A 65 -0.33 0.65 -1.83
CA ASN A 65 -0.50 1.32 -3.13
C ASN A 65 0.20 0.56 -4.26
N ASN A 66 1.43 0.11 -4.05
CA ASN A 66 2.17 -0.61 -5.06
C ASN A 66 1.52 -1.96 -5.40
N LEU A 67 0.99 -2.68 -4.40
CA LEU A 67 0.20 -3.87 -4.64
C LEU A 67 -1.09 -3.55 -5.42
N SER A 68 -1.78 -2.48 -5.05
CA SER A 68 -3.00 -2.02 -5.74
C SER A 68 -2.72 -1.67 -7.19
N TYR A 69 -1.60 -1.01 -7.48
CA TYR A 69 -1.16 -0.75 -8.85
C TYR A 69 -0.98 -2.05 -9.64
N CYS A 70 -0.28 -3.04 -9.07
CA CYS A 70 -0.08 -4.33 -9.73
C CYS A 70 -1.40 -5.02 -10.08
N LEU A 71 -2.39 -4.90 -9.21
CA LEU A 71 -3.68 -5.57 -9.39
C LEU A 71 -4.66 -4.80 -10.28
N PHE A 72 -4.69 -3.47 -10.17
CA PHE A 72 -5.81 -2.68 -10.66
C PHE A 72 -5.45 -1.51 -11.58
N ASN A 73 -4.19 -1.38 -12.02
CA ASN A 73 -3.79 -0.28 -12.91
C ASN A 73 -4.48 -0.29 -14.28
N LYS A 74 -4.99 -1.46 -14.70
CA LYS A 74 -5.74 -1.63 -15.96
C LYS A 74 -7.25 -1.44 -15.81
N VAL A 75 -7.73 -1.24 -14.58
CA VAL A 75 -9.16 -1.03 -14.32
C VAL A 75 -9.47 0.45 -14.50
N GLU A 76 -10.42 0.74 -15.37
CA GLU A 76 -10.93 2.11 -15.54
C GLU A 76 -11.61 2.57 -14.25
N ARG A 77 -11.31 3.79 -13.87
CA ARG A 77 -11.84 4.41 -12.65
C ARG A 77 -12.57 5.71 -13.07
N GLU A 78 -13.85 5.76 -12.82
CA GLU A 78 -14.69 6.89 -13.28
C GLU A 78 -14.42 8.19 -12.53
N ALA A 79 -14.02 8.13 -11.27
CA ALA A 79 -13.95 9.28 -10.40
C ALA A 79 -12.58 9.54 -9.76
N SER A 80 -11.55 8.72 -10.01
CA SER A 80 -10.21 8.89 -9.44
C SER A 80 -9.11 8.91 -10.48
N SER A 81 -8.00 9.53 -10.12
CA SER A 81 -6.77 9.41 -10.91
C SER A 81 -6.32 7.95 -10.95
N PRO A 82 -5.76 7.50 -12.08
CA PRO A 82 -5.20 6.16 -12.17
C PRO A 82 -4.11 5.92 -11.12
N LEU A 83 -3.98 4.67 -10.68
CA LEU A 83 -2.95 4.27 -9.73
C LEU A 83 -1.55 4.50 -10.30
N SER A 84 -0.60 4.76 -9.43
CA SER A 84 0.81 4.94 -9.79
C SER A 84 1.70 4.11 -8.88
N TYR A 85 2.72 3.45 -9.44
CA TYR A 85 3.68 2.65 -8.70
C TYR A 85 4.81 3.52 -8.15
N ILE A 86 5.04 3.48 -6.85
CA ILE A 86 6.07 4.28 -6.17
C ILE A 86 7.41 3.58 -6.27
N ILE A 87 8.41 4.28 -6.83
CA ILE A 87 9.77 3.77 -7.01
C ILE A 87 10.58 3.94 -5.71
N GLY A 88 11.52 3.02 -5.49
CA GLY A 88 12.47 3.10 -4.37
C GLY A 88 11.92 2.58 -3.05
N ILE A 89 10.88 1.75 -3.09
CA ILE A 89 10.43 0.98 -1.94
C ILE A 89 11.17 -0.35 -1.90
N GLN A 90 11.82 -0.63 -0.77
CA GLN A 90 12.52 -1.88 -0.47
C GLN A 90 11.99 -2.38 0.88
N ALA A 91 10.93 -3.18 0.86
CA ALA A 91 10.22 -3.55 2.09
C ALA A 91 9.56 -4.92 2.02
N ASP A 92 9.45 -5.58 3.16
CA ASP A 92 8.59 -6.72 3.41
C ASP A 92 7.49 -6.33 4.39
N LEU A 93 6.26 -6.38 3.96
CA LEU A 93 5.06 -6.21 4.78
C LEU A 93 4.47 -7.59 5.06
N THR A 94 4.32 -7.96 6.31
CA THR A 94 3.68 -9.21 6.71
C THR A 94 2.37 -8.96 7.46
N TYR A 95 1.42 -9.86 7.27
CA TYR A 95 0.09 -9.75 7.84
C TYR A 95 -0.51 -11.13 8.11
N PHE A 96 -1.58 -11.18 8.89
CA PHE A 96 -2.38 -12.39 9.08
C PHE A 96 -3.78 -12.22 8.49
N VAL A 97 -4.28 -13.26 7.87
CA VAL A 97 -5.70 -13.43 7.55
C VAL A 97 -6.15 -14.78 8.08
N ASN A 98 -7.06 -14.77 9.05
CA ASN A 98 -7.56 -15.99 9.69
C ASN A 98 -6.43 -16.93 10.11
N ASP A 99 -5.43 -16.41 10.83
CA ASP A 99 -4.22 -17.10 11.33
C ASP A 99 -3.23 -17.60 10.29
N LYS A 100 -3.47 -17.32 9.03
CA LYS A 100 -2.50 -17.60 7.97
C LYS A 100 -1.68 -16.35 7.72
N ILE A 101 -0.35 -16.53 7.71
CA ILE A 101 0.57 -15.44 7.40
C ILE A 101 0.58 -15.19 5.90
N GLY A 102 0.60 -13.92 5.53
CA GLY A 102 0.84 -13.44 4.19
C GLY A 102 1.96 -12.41 4.17
N ALA A 103 2.54 -12.18 3.01
CA ALA A 103 3.58 -11.19 2.81
C ALA A 103 3.46 -10.48 1.47
N VAL A 104 3.78 -9.18 1.50
CA VAL A 104 4.03 -8.37 0.30
C VAL A 104 5.48 -7.93 0.34
N ARG A 105 6.26 -8.33 -0.66
CA ARG A 105 7.69 -8.02 -0.77
C ARG A 105 7.92 -7.09 -1.94
N VAL A 106 8.59 -5.98 -1.71
CA VAL A 106 8.92 -5.02 -2.76
C VAL A 106 10.43 -4.88 -2.86
N ARG A 107 10.98 -5.15 -4.05
CA ARG A 107 12.41 -5.02 -4.38
C ARG A 107 12.55 -4.51 -5.81
N ASP A 108 13.19 -3.38 -5.99
CA ASP A 108 13.73 -2.92 -7.27
C ASP A 108 12.82 -3.11 -8.49
N GLY A 109 11.56 -2.70 -8.36
CA GLY A 109 10.58 -2.80 -9.44
C GLY A 109 9.92 -4.17 -9.56
N ILE A 110 10.17 -5.09 -8.63
CA ILE A 110 9.46 -6.36 -8.49
C ILE A 110 8.66 -6.33 -7.20
N LEU A 111 7.38 -6.68 -7.30
CA LEU A 111 6.52 -6.91 -6.15
C LEU A 111 6.13 -8.38 -6.07
N GLY A 112 6.46 -9.04 -4.98
CA GLY A 112 6.04 -10.39 -4.66
C GLY A 112 4.88 -10.40 -3.68
N PHE A 113 3.93 -11.29 -3.93
CA PHE A 113 2.81 -11.55 -3.04
C PHE A 113 2.81 -13.02 -2.64
N ASP A 114 2.71 -13.29 -1.34
CA ASP A 114 2.76 -14.61 -0.75
C ASP A 114 1.61 -14.79 0.24
N PHE A 115 0.75 -15.78 0.01
CA PHE A 115 -0.30 -16.18 0.94
C PHE A 115 -0.65 -17.66 0.77
N GLY A 116 -0.24 -18.47 1.73
CA GLY A 116 -0.49 -19.91 1.71
C GLY A 116 0.20 -20.61 0.55
N LYS A 117 -0.57 -21.08 -0.44
CA LYS A 117 -0.04 -21.70 -1.66
C LYS A 117 0.14 -20.71 -2.82
N LEU A 118 -0.39 -19.50 -2.68
CA LEU A 118 -0.32 -18.46 -3.69
C LEU A 118 0.99 -17.69 -3.51
N LYS A 119 1.94 -17.92 -4.40
CA LYS A 119 3.18 -17.16 -4.52
C LYS A 119 3.25 -16.58 -5.91
N CYS A 120 3.09 -15.27 -6.06
CA CYS A 120 3.15 -14.60 -7.34
C CYS A 120 3.99 -13.33 -7.29
N LYS A 121 4.57 -12.95 -8.43
CA LYS A 121 5.34 -11.71 -8.58
C LYS A 121 4.84 -10.90 -9.77
N PHE A 122 5.03 -9.60 -9.66
CA PHE A 122 4.74 -8.60 -10.68
C PHE A 122 6.05 -7.86 -10.99
N THR A 123 6.48 -7.87 -12.23
CA THR A 123 7.65 -7.10 -12.67
C THR A 123 7.15 -5.81 -13.31
N ILE A 124 7.49 -4.68 -12.71
CA ILE A 124 7.03 -3.36 -13.14
C ILE A 124 8.09 -2.72 -14.04
N TYR A 125 9.36 -2.74 -13.60
CA TYR A 125 10.50 -2.28 -14.36
C TYR A 125 11.75 -3.08 -13.96
N LYS A 126 12.74 -3.08 -14.84
CA LYS A 126 14.06 -3.66 -14.54
C LYS A 126 15.11 -2.57 -14.55
N LEU A 127 15.96 -2.53 -13.54
CA LEU A 127 17.11 -1.65 -13.50
C LEU A 127 18.25 -2.26 -14.32
N GLU A 128 18.79 -1.51 -15.30
CA GLU A 128 19.79 -1.99 -16.23
C GLU A 128 21.12 -2.46 -15.58
N ASN A 129 21.42 -2.03 -14.34
CA ASN A 129 22.71 -2.23 -13.67
C ASN A 129 22.64 -3.03 -12.35
N GLN A 130 21.53 -3.70 -12.05
CA GLN A 130 21.50 -4.53 -10.84
C GLN A 130 22.04 -5.93 -11.13
N SER A 131 22.98 -6.36 -10.27
CA SER A 131 23.34 -7.78 -10.16
C SER A 131 22.08 -8.53 -9.72
N SER A 132 21.42 -9.14 -10.70
CA SER A 132 20.11 -9.79 -10.59
C SER A 132 20.05 -10.95 -9.57
N SER A 133 21.21 -11.43 -9.07
CA SER A 133 21.28 -12.67 -8.34
C SER A 133 20.49 -12.68 -7.02
N GLU A 134 20.60 -11.63 -6.18
CA GLU A 134 19.91 -11.64 -4.88
C GLU A 134 18.39 -11.44 -5.02
N VAL A 135 17.97 -10.54 -5.89
CA VAL A 135 16.54 -10.28 -6.14
C VAL A 135 15.89 -11.48 -6.83
N ASP A 136 16.57 -12.08 -7.80
CA ASP A 136 16.11 -13.28 -8.47
C ASP A 136 16.01 -14.47 -7.52
N ASP A 137 16.91 -14.59 -6.55
CA ASP A 137 16.85 -15.62 -5.50
C ASP A 137 15.63 -15.45 -4.59
N ILE A 138 15.30 -14.21 -4.19
CA ILE A 138 14.11 -13.93 -3.37
C ILE A 138 12.82 -14.36 -4.07
N PHE A 139 12.74 -14.14 -5.40
CA PHE A 139 11.53 -14.39 -6.18
C PHE A 139 11.61 -15.65 -7.06
N ARG A 140 12.57 -16.53 -6.85
CA ARG A 140 12.79 -17.74 -7.68
C ARG A 140 11.57 -18.65 -7.75
N GLU A 141 10.87 -18.82 -6.63
CA GLU A 141 9.71 -19.70 -6.53
C GLU A 141 8.38 -19.01 -6.86
N TYR A 142 8.41 -17.71 -7.21
CA TYR A 142 7.20 -16.93 -7.46
C TYR A 142 6.76 -17.08 -8.90
N LYS A 143 5.48 -17.40 -9.10
CA LYS A 143 4.86 -17.44 -10.43
C LYS A 143 4.70 -16.02 -10.96
N ASP A 144 5.04 -15.80 -12.21
CA ASP A 144 4.93 -14.47 -12.84
C ASP A 144 3.47 -14.12 -13.15
N TYR A 145 2.99 -13.04 -12.55
CA TYR A 145 1.66 -12.45 -12.71
C TYR A 145 1.73 -11.04 -13.33
N THR A 146 2.82 -10.67 -13.96
CA THR A 146 3.00 -9.35 -14.59
C THR A 146 1.88 -9.02 -15.57
N ASN A 147 1.39 -10.03 -16.30
CA ASN A 147 0.22 -9.93 -17.17
C ASN A 147 -0.95 -10.75 -16.64
N LEU A 148 -1.36 -10.46 -15.39
CA LEU A 148 -2.42 -11.20 -14.72
C LEU A 148 -3.76 -11.13 -15.48
N ASP A 149 -4.48 -12.23 -15.47
CA ASP A 149 -5.87 -12.30 -15.89
C ASP A 149 -6.85 -11.99 -14.74
N PHE A 150 -8.13 -11.92 -15.05
CA PHE A 150 -9.17 -11.63 -14.06
C PHE A 150 -9.27 -12.66 -12.93
N ILE A 151 -8.96 -13.94 -13.21
CA ILE A 151 -9.00 -15.00 -12.20
C ILE A 151 -7.85 -14.82 -11.23
N GLN A 152 -6.65 -14.60 -11.74
CA GLN A 152 -5.44 -14.31 -10.94
C GLN A 152 -5.62 -13.06 -10.09
N GLN A 153 -6.21 -12.00 -10.66
CA GLN A 153 -6.53 -10.76 -9.94
C GLN A 153 -7.44 -11.05 -8.74
N LYS A 154 -8.51 -11.82 -8.94
CA LYS A 154 -9.43 -12.22 -7.86
C LYS A 154 -8.77 -13.10 -6.80
N GLU A 155 -7.86 -13.99 -7.18
CA GLU A 155 -7.13 -14.83 -6.23
C GLU A 155 -6.30 -13.98 -5.26
N VAL A 156 -5.52 -13.03 -5.77
CA VAL A 156 -4.72 -12.14 -4.94
C VAL A 156 -5.62 -11.24 -4.09
N ALA A 157 -6.64 -10.64 -4.68
CA ALA A 157 -7.56 -9.75 -3.97
C ALA A 157 -8.29 -10.45 -2.80
N LYS A 158 -8.65 -11.72 -2.94
CA LYS A 158 -9.27 -12.52 -1.85
C LYS A 158 -8.30 -12.84 -0.71
N ALA A 159 -7.01 -12.88 -0.99
CA ALA A 159 -5.97 -13.19 -0.02
C ALA A 159 -5.44 -11.95 0.71
N PHE A 160 -5.92 -10.76 0.34
CA PHE A 160 -5.59 -9.48 0.93
C PHE A 160 -6.85 -8.70 1.31
N PHE A 161 -6.73 -7.72 2.20
CA PHE A 161 -7.87 -6.88 2.58
C PHE A 161 -8.15 -5.82 1.50
N TYR A 162 -9.39 -5.29 1.49
CA TYR A 162 -9.87 -4.45 0.40
C TYR A 162 -9.63 -2.96 0.61
N THR A 163 -9.72 -2.48 1.84
CA THR A 163 -9.76 -1.04 2.07
C THR A 163 -9.07 -0.65 3.37
N VAL A 164 -8.20 0.35 3.28
CA VAL A 164 -7.65 1.05 4.44
C VAL A 164 -8.38 2.38 4.55
N ALA A 165 -9.14 2.55 5.62
CA ALA A 165 -9.75 3.83 5.98
C ALA A 165 -8.86 4.56 6.99
N THR A 166 -8.52 5.82 6.73
CA THR A 166 -7.76 6.65 7.67
C THR A 166 -8.65 7.69 8.32
N ASN A 167 -8.46 7.90 9.61
CA ASN A 167 -8.99 9.08 10.28
C ASN A 167 -8.02 10.25 10.07
N TYR A 168 -8.37 11.15 9.18
CA TYR A 168 -7.57 12.27 8.73
C TYR A 168 -7.57 13.46 9.66
N SER A 169 -8.40 13.49 10.67
CA SER A 169 -8.30 14.52 11.71
C SER A 169 -6.97 14.50 12.46
N MET A 170 -6.27 13.36 12.41
CA MET A 170 -5.00 13.12 13.08
C MET A 170 -3.79 13.06 12.15
N GLN A 171 -4.00 12.93 10.82
CA GLN A 171 -2.92 12.80 9.84
C GLN A 171 -3.28 13.57 8.56
N SER A 172 -2.50 14.61 8.26
CA SER A 172 -2.67 15.38 7.04
C SER A 172 -1.89 14.75 5.91
N PHE A 173 -2.62 14.24 4.90
CA PHE A 173 -2.03 13.83 3.63
C PHE A 173 -2.15 14.99 2.64
N ILE A 174 -1.11 15.79 2.50
CA ILE A 174 -1.06 16.91 1.58
C ILE A 174 -0.28 16.45 0.34
N ALA A 175 -0.90 16.49 -0.84
CA ALA A 175 -0.29 15.98 -2.06
C ALA A 175 1.06 16.64 -2.39
N GLN A 176 1.26 17.91 -1.99
CA GLN A 176 2.51 18.64 -2.16
C GLN A 176 3.67 17.99 -1.38
N ASP A 177 3.43 17.43 -0.20
CA ASP A 177 4.47 16.79 0.63
C ASP A 177 5.03 15.53 -0.03
N TYR A 178 4.32 14.97 -1.00
CA TYR A 178 4.66 13.76 -1.75
C TYR A 178 5.04 14.04 -3.21
N SER A 179 5.07 15.31 -3.62
CA SER A 179 5.35 15.72 -5.01
C SER A 179 6.78 15.39 -5.49
N ASN A 180 7.71 15.21 -4.55
CA ASN A 180 9.10 14.80 -4.83
C ASN A 180 9.27 13.28 -4.94
N GLU A 181 8.22 12.50 -4.72
CA GLU A 181 8.28 11.06 -4.83
C GLU A 181 8.07 10.63 -6.28
N THR A 182 8.98 9.80 -6.77
CA THR A 182 8.88 9.28 -8.14
C THR A 182 7.91 8.12 -8.19
N ALA A 183 6.87 8.25 -8.99
CA ALA A 183 5.88 7.20 -9.20
C ALA A 183 5.61 6.99 -10.70
N ILE A 184 5.56 5.75 -11.13
CA ILE A 184 5.26 5.36 -12.50
C ILE A 184 3.75 5.28 -12.67
N TYR A 185 3.21 6.05 -13.62
CA TYR A 185 1.81 5.99 -14.02
C TYR A 185 1.57 4.84 -15.02
N THR A 186 2.37 4.79 -16.07
CA THR A 186 2.34 3.71 -17.05
C THR A 186 3.69 3.56 -17.72
N ILE A 187 3.92 2.38 -18.28
CA ILE A 187 5.06 2.08 -19.14
C ILE A 187 4.50 1.75 -20.50
N ASP A 188 5.06 2.37 -21.56
CA ASP A 188 4.68 2.09 -22.92
C ASP A 188 4.95 0.61 -23.23
N LYS A 189 3.97 -0.08 -23.82
CA LYS A 189 4.10 -1.50 -24.16
C LYS A 189 5.03 -1.74 -25.33
N ASP A 190 5.08 -0.77 -26.25
CA ASP A 190 5.88 -0.85 -27.48
C ASP A 190 7.30 -0.31 -27.26
N ASP A 191 7.49 0.58 -26.28
CA ASP A 191 8.78 1.06 -25.84
C ASP A 191 8.90 1.07 -24.31
N PRO A 192 9.45 -0.02 -23.70
CA PRO A 192 9.64 -0.11 -22.26
C PRO A 192 10.52 0.97 -21.63
N LYS A 193 11.24 1.75 -22.43
CA LYS A 193 12.02 2.91 -21.98
C LYS A 193 11.17 4.17 -21.83
N ASN A 194 10.01 4.20 -22.46
CA ASN A 194 9.06 5.30 -22.36
C ASN A 194 8.20 5.15 -21.09
N ILE A 195 8.70 5.69 -19.98
CA ILE A 195 8.04 5.65 -18.68
C ILE A 195 7.35 6.98 -18.45
N ILE A 196 6.03 6.95 -18.24
CA ILE A 196 5.23 8.12 -17.88
C ILE A 196 5.13 8.17 -16.35
N TYR A 197 5.58 9.27 -15.77
CA TYR A 197 5.58 9.48 -14.32
C TYR A 197 4.35 10.26 -13.85
N SER A 198 3.85 9.92 -12.67
CA SER A 198 2.79 10.64 -11.99
C SER A 198 3.36 11.83 -11.20
N LYS A 199 2.58 12.91 -11.12
CA LYS A 199 2.92 14.07 -10.28
C LYS A 199 2.74 13.80 -8.78
N SER A 200 1.79 12.94 -8.43
CA SER A 200 1.56 12.50 -7.06
C SER A 200 0.76 11.21 -7.05
N TRP A 201 1.32 10.15 -6.47
CA TRP A 201 0.64 8.88 -6.29
C TRP A 201 -0.53 8.98 -5.30
N LEU A 202 -0.47 9.96 -4.39
CA LEU A 202 -1.46 10.15 -3.35
C LEU A 202 -2.85 10.46 -3.90
N ASN A 203 -2.93 11.17 -5.04
CA ASN A 203 -4.19 11.55 -5.66
C ASN A 203 -5.04 10.34 -6.11
N SER A 204 -4.41 9.21 -6.38
CA SER A 204 -5.10 7.99 -6.77
C SER A 204 -5.58 7.15 -5.59
N LEU A 205 -5.03 7.38 -4.39
CA LEU A 205 -5.42 6.67 -3.17
C LEU A 205 -6.69 7.25 -2.55
N PHE A 206 -6.82 8.57 -2.58
CA PHE A 206 -7.91 9.26 -1.91
C PHE A 206 -9.10 9.41 -2.84
N HIS A 207 -10.18 8.75 -2.48
CA HIS A 207 -11.27 8.49 -3.38
C HIS A 207 -12.62 8.66 -2.73
N LYS A 208 -13.49 9.41 -3.37
CA LYS A 208 -14.76 9.80 -2.81
C LYS A 208 -15.90 8.81 -3.08
N ASN A 209 -15.92 8.17 -4.24
CA ASN A 209 -17.13 7.51 -4.74
C ASN A 209 -16.95 6.11 -5.36
N ASP A 210 -15.73 5.62 -5.64
CA ASP A 210 -15.57 4.38 -6.43
C ASP A 210 -15.61 3.12 -5.57
N GLY A 211 -16.37 3.17 -4.56
CA GLY A 211 -16.72 2.07 -3.71
C GLY A 211 -15.86 0.83 -3.82
N TYR A 212 -14.85 0.69 -2.98
CA TYR A 212 -14.23 -0.60 -2.63
C TYR A 212 -13.65 -1.46 -3.78
N LEU A 213 -13.36 -0.88 -4.95
CA LEU A 213 -12.80 -1.61 -6.09
C LEU A 213 -11.32 -1.96 -5.94
N SER A 214 -10.65 -1.43 -4.92
CA SER A 214 -9.24 -1.70 -4.67
C SER A 214 -8.87 -1.55 -3.19
N PRO A 215 -7.77 -2.16 -2.72
CA PRO A 215 -7.27 -2.02 -1.35
C PRO A 215 -6.64 -0.62 -1.14
N ILE A 216 -7.45 0.40 -1.13
CA ILE A 216 -7.06 1.82 -1.16
C ILE A 216 -7.56 2.53 0.08
N VAL A 217 -6.84 3.56 0.47
CA VAL A 217 -7.21 4.47 1.55
C VAL A 217 -8.39 5.33 1.10
N LEU A 218 -9.46 5.33 1.88
CA LEU A 218 -10.59 6.24 1.70
C LEU A 218 -10.34 7.54 2.45
N ASN A 219 -10.61 8.65 1.80
CA ASN A 219 -10.48 9.97 2.38
C ASN A 219 -11.77 10.78 2.19
N PRO A 220 -12.15 11.61 3.14
CA PRO A 220 -13.21 12.58 2.94
C PRO A 220 -12.78 13.72 2.03
N TYR A 221 -13.77 14.48 1.66
CA TYR A 221 -13.62 15.69 0.85
C TYR A 221 -12.64 16.66 1.49
N ARG A 222 -11.68 17.14 0.70
CA ARG A 222 -10.77 18.21 1.07
C ARG A 222 -10.97 19.37 0.11
N GLU A 223 -11.19 20.52 0.67
CA GLU A 223 -11.19 21.77 -0.09
C GLU A 223 -9.80 22.41 0.04
N ASN A 224 -9.13 22.64 -1.09
CA ASN A 224 -7.77 23.18 -1.14
C ASN A 224 -6.74 22.45 -0.25
N GLY A 225 -6.90 21.12 -0.12
CA GLY A 225 -5.97 20.29 0.68
C GLY A 225 -6.26 20.30 2.19
N SER A 226 -7.22 21.07 2.66
CA SER A 226 -7.62 21.12 4.07
C SER A 226 -8.94 20.38 4.28
N VAL A 227 -9.05 19.69 5.42
CA VAL A 227 -10.31 19.08 5.86
C VAL A 227 -11.06 20.12 6.68
N ASP A 228 -12.26 20.46 6.24
CA ASP A 228 -13.18 21.24 7.06
C ASP A 228 -13.87 20.33 8.08
N MET A 229 -13.37 20.37 9.31
CA MET A 229 -13.88 19.55 10.42
C MET A 229 -15.34 19.85 10.74
N SER A 230 -15.77 21.11 10.59
CA SER A 230 -17.16 21.52 10.86
C SER A 230 -18.11 20.90 9.83
N ASN A 231 -17.68 20.83 8.57
CA ASN A 231 -18.44 20.22 7.50
C ASN A 231 -18.53 18.68 7.67
N GLU A 232 -17.45 18.03 8.14
CA GLU A 232 -17.43 16.58 8.43
C GLU A 232 -18.34 16.23 9.61
N GLU A 233 -18.37 17.04 10.64
CA GLU A 233 -19.27 16.86 11.79
C GLU A 233 -20.73 16.98 11.34
N HIS A 234 -21.05 17.95 10.50
CA HIS A 234 -22.39 18.14 9.93
C HIS A 234 -22.81 16.99 9.02
N LEU A 235 -21.90 16.50 8.18
CA LEU A 235 -22.14 15.34 7.31
C LEU A 235 -22.32 14.05 8.12
N THR A 236 -21.56 13.86 9.18
CA THR A 236 -21.70 12.71 10.07
C THR A 236 -23.04 12.73 10.78
N THR A 237 -23.43 13.87 11.32
CA THR A 237 -24.73 14.04 11.99
C THR A 237 -25.89 13.79 11.04
N SER A 238 -25.82 14.28 9.80
CA SER A 238 -26.86 14.07 8.79
C SER A 238 -26.95 12.65 8.24
N ARG A 239 -25.89 11.84 8.37
CA ARG A 239 -25.89 10.42 7.97
C ARG A 239 -26.39 9.49 9.09
N LEU A 240 -26.38 9.95 10.34
CA LEU A 240 -26.86 9.21 11.50
C LEU A 240 -28.32 9.50 11.85
N ALA A 241 -28.94 10.50 11.20
CA ALA A 241 -30.34 10.85 11.31
C ALA A 241 -31.16 10.20 10.22
#